data_0b4cf4f4400a439e667d069eddc0252b
#
_entry.id   0b4cf4f4400a439e667d069eddc0252b
#
_cell.length_a   1.000
_cell.length_b   1.000
_cell.length_c   1.000
_cell.angle_alpha   90.00
_cell.angle_beta   90.00
_cell.angle_gamma   90.00
#
_symmetry.space_group_name_H-M   'P 1'
#
loop_
_entity.id
_entity.type
_entity.pdbx_description
1 polymer ?
#
loop_
_entity_poly.entity_id
_entity_poly.type
_entity_poly.pdbx_seq_one_letter_code
_entity_poly.pdbx_strand_id
1 'polypeptide(L)'
;MTLYTEFETETSYKYLQQIINILDEPICLLGGWAVYITVNDNFKKDQGRNYLGSRDIDLGFHVDKNLNEKQLNDSTIAKSLALLEKEGFKLLGFRYYKEIHYETGEELTPEEVKSTPTYNIFTIYVDPIVDNVHPLFKKVFGFAPVDESLLTLVFEDKKHRMELKEFNKLLWIPTPEILLATKIKSIPNRTRDEKLVKDICDAYVLSWYSGKDFQEIKNALKNLVTSISLEKLRIRLKDEEELFQKAENAMGIEAETIKNTIINLLK
;
A
#
# COMPACT_ATOMS: atom_id res chain seq x y z
N MET A 1 8.67 -16.89 12.10
CA MET A 1 7.27 -16.86 11.61
C MET A 1 7.24 -15.86 10.46
N THR A 2 6.85 -16.26 9.26
CA THR A 2 6.74 -15.36 8.11
C THR A 2 5.58 -14.39 8.33
N LEU A 3 5.72 -13.13 7.97
CA LEU A 3 4.68 -12.11 8.11
C LEU A 3 3.46 -12.43 7.25
N TYR A 4 3.69 -12.89 6.02
CA TYR A 4 2.70 -13.39 5.07
C TYR A 4 3.15 -14.75 4.54
N THR A 5 2.20 -15.59 4.16
CA THR A 5 2.52 -16.85 3.49
C THR A 5 2.82 -16.59 2.01
N GLU A 6 3.53 -17.51 1.37
CA GLU A 6 3.81 -17.45 -0.06
C GLU A 6 2.51 -17.42 -0.88
N PHE A 7 1.54 -18.29 -0.53
CA PHE A 7 0.22 -18.29 -1.16
C PHE A 7 -0.46 -16.91 -1.14
N GLU A 8 -0.47 -16.23 0.01
CA GLU A 8 -1.11 -14.92 0.14
C GLU A 8 -0.47 -13.87 -0.76
N THR A 9 0.85 -13.83 -0.81
CA THR A 9 1.59 -12.84 -1.61
C THR A 9 1.54 -13.16 -3.10
N GLU A 10 1.66 -14.42 -3.51
CA GLU A 10 1.55 -14.83 -4.91
C GLU A 10 0.14 -14.61 -5.45
N THR A 11 -0.89 -14.96 -4.67
CA THR A 11 -2.28 -14.72 -5.03
C THR A 11 -2.55 -13.22 -5.16
N SER A 12 -2.13 -12.42 -4.20
CA SER A 12 -2.28 -10.97 -4.27
C SER A 12 -1.54 -10.37 -5.48
N TYR A 13 -0.34 -10.86 -5.81
CA TYR A 13 0.41 -10.41 -6.98
C TYR A 13 -0.29 -10.78 -8.30
N LYS A 14 -0.84 -11.98 -8.40
CA LYS A 14 -1.67 -12.40 -9.55
C LYS A 14 -2.85 -11.45 -9.77
N TYR A 15 -3.58 -11.12 -8.69
CA TYR A 15 -4.70 -10.17 -8.78
C TYR A 15 -4.26 -8.75 -9.08
N LEU A 16 -3.11 -8.31 -8.55
CA LEU A 16 -2.50 -7.02 -8.94
C LEU A 16 -2.29 -6.95 -10.45
N GLN A 17 -1.70 -7.98 -11.07
CA GLN A 17 -1.51 -8.05 -12.52
C GLN A 17 -2.85 -7.99 -13.28
N GLN A 18 -3.85 -8.75 -12.83
CA GLN A 18 -5.18 -8.75 -13.46
C GLN A 18 -5.82 -7.37 -13.40
N ILE A 19 -5.80 -6.71 -12.23
CA ILE A 19 -6.38 -5.39 -12.03
C ILE A 19 -5.66 -4.35 -12.87
N ILE A 20 -4.32 -4.33 -12.87
CA ILE A 20 -3.56 -3.39 -13.69
C ILE A 20 -3.91 -3.55 -15.18
N ASN A 21 -4.10 -4.78 -15.66
CA ASN A 21 -4.39 -5.02 -17.08
C ASN A 21 -5.77 -4.49 -17.53
N ILE A 22 -6.74 -4.42 -16.64
CA ILE A 22 -8.11 -3.93 -16.97
C ILE A 22 -8.26 -2.41 -16.78
N LEU A 23 -7.43 -1.77 -15.97
CA LEU A 23 -7.54 -0.34 -15.67
C LEU A 23 -6.96 0.53 -16.81
N ASP A 24 -7.51 1.74 -16.93
CA ASP A 24 -6.99 2.76 -17.84
C ASP A 24 -5.71 3.41 -17.28
N GLU A 25 -4.76 3.70 -18.17
CA GLU A 25 -3.52 4.40 -17.81
C GLU A 25 -3.70 5.92 -17.66
N PRO A 26 -2.91 6.59 -16.82
CA PRO A 26 -1.89 6.03 -15.93
C PRO A 26 -2.50 5.45 -14.65
N ILE A 27 -1.92 4.36 -14.14
CA ILE A 27 -2.39 3.69 -12.93
C ILE A 27 -1.46 4.08 -11.78
N CYS A 28 -1.99 4.71 -10.74
CA CYS A 28 -1.21 5.02 -9.55
C CYS A 28 -1.26 3.84 -8.56
N LEU A 29 -0.11 3.18 -8.36
CA LEU A 29 0.04 2.08 -7.40
C LEU A 29 0.64 2.59 -6.10
N LEU A 30 0.07 2.15 -4.98
CA LEU A 30 0.43 2.58 -3.63
C LEU A 30 0.77 1.38 -2.73
N GLY A 31 0.94 1.66 -1.44
CA GLY A 31 1.01 0.66 -0.39
C GLY A 31 2.17 -0.31 -0.52
N GLY A 32 1.94 -1.54 -0.06
CA GLY A 32 2.99 -2.55 0.01
C GLY A 32 3.54 -3.00 -1.34
N TRP A 33 2.72 -3.03 -2.39
CA TRP A 33 3.18 -3.39 -3.74
C TRP A 33 4.01 -2.29 -4.39
N ALA A 34 3.68 -1.01 -4.14
CA ALA A 34 4.52 0.10 -4.58
C ALA A 34 5.91 0.05 -3.92
N VAL A 35 5.96 -0.25 -2.61
CA VAL A 35 7.23 -0.47 -1.91
C VAL A 35 7.99 -1.64 -2.52
N TYR A 36 7.33 -2.80 -2.71
CA TYR A 36 7.95 -3.98 -3.30
C TYR A 36 8.62 -3.66 -4.65
N ILE A 37 7.89 -3.06 -5.59
CA ILE A 37 8.42 -2.71 -6.91
C ILE A 37 9.61 -1.73 -6.79
N THR A 38 9.57 -0.83 -5.82
CA THR A 38 10.62 0.17 -5.62
C THR A 38 11.93 -0.43 -5.10
N VAL A 39 11.86 -1.44 -4.20
CA VAL A 39 13.04 -1.90 -3.44
C VAL A 39 13.53 -3.29 -3.78
N ASN A 40 12.68 -4.12 -4.40
CA ASN A 40 12.91 -5.57 -4.51
C ASN A 40 14.23 -5.94 -5.20
N ASP A 41 14.58 -5.26 -6.28
CA ASP A 41 15.81 -5.58 -7.03
C ASP A 41 17.08 -5.35 -6.20
N ASN A 42 17.14 -4.25 -5.46
CA ASN A 42 18.28 -3.96 -4.59
C ASN A 42 18.29 -4.86 -3.35
N PHE A 43 17.11 -5.10 -2.76
CA PHE A 43 16.97 -6.02 -1.64
C PHE A 43 17.39 -7.45 -2.02
N LYS A 44 16.94 -7.93 -3.19
CA LYS A 44 17.31 -9.26 -3.69
C LYS A 44 18.80 -9.40 -3.97
N LYS A 45 19.45 -8.36 -4.51
CA LYS A 45 20.90 -8.36 -4.73
C LYS A 45 21.68 -8.48 -3.43
N ASP A 46 21.22 -7.84 -2.36
CA ASP A 46 21.89 -7.83 -1.06
C ASP A 46 21.55 -9.06 -0.21
N GLN A 47 20.26 -9.40 -0.14
CA GLN A 47 19.75 -10.43 0.78
C GLN A 47 19.56 -11.82 0.13
N GLY A 48 19.76 -11.96 -1.19
CA GLY A 48 19.63 -13.24 -1.94
C GLY A 48 18.19 -13.73 -2.10
N ARG A 49 17.19 -12.96 -1.70
CA ARG A 49 15.75 -13.30 -1.78
C ARG A 49 14.91 -12.08 -2.06
N ASN A 50 13.67 -12.29 -2.51
CA ASN A 50 12.73 -11.20 -2.72
C ASN A 50 12.35 -10.54 -1.39
N TYR A 51 12.03 -9.23 -1.45
CA TYR A 51 11.42 -8.51 -0.35
C TYR A 51 9.98 -9.01 -0.10
N LEU A 52 9.43 -8.63 1.05
CA LEU A 52 8.05 -8.97 1.44
C LEU A 52 7.05 -8.38 0.43
N GLY A 53 6.18 -9.21 -0.10
CA GLY A 53 5.04 -8.77 -0.91
C GLY A 53 3.98 -8.03 -0.09
N SER A 54 2.79 -7.93 -0.65
CA SER A 54 1.62 -7.37 0.04
C SER A 54 0.42 -8.30 -0.10
N ARG A 55 -0.51 -8.23 0.85
CA ARG A 55 -1.80 -8.92 0.77
C ARG A 55 -2.89 -8.05 0.15
N ASP A 56 -2.78 -6.74 0.37
CA ASP A 56 -3.75 -5.76 -0.10
C ASP A 56 -3.17 -5.03 -1.34
N ILE A 57 -4.04 -4.55 -2.22
CA ILE A 57 -3.71 -3.76 -3.40
C ILE A 57 -4.25 -2.35 -3.18
N ASP A 58 -3.37 -1.37 -3.11
CA ASP A 58 -3.73 0.03 -2.88
C ASP A 58 -3.60 0.81 -4.19
N LEU A 59 -4.68 1.45 -4.65
CA LEU A 59 -4.73 2.23 -5.90
C LEU A 59 -5.01 3.71 -5.58
N GLY A 60 -4.20 4.60 -6.13
CA GLY A 60 -4.32 6.04 -5.96
C GLY A 60 -5.15 6.69 -7.07
N PHE A 61 -6.02 7.62 -6.70
CA PHE A 61 -6.85 8.38 -7.65
C PHE A 61 -6.80 9.87 -7.36
N HIS A 62 -6.69 10.66 -8.44
CA HIS A 62 -6.91 12.10 -8.37
C HIS A 62 -8.40 12.40 -8.47
N VAL A 63 -8.89 13.25 -7.56
CA VAL A 63 -10.29 13.69 -7.57
C VAL A 63 -10.36 15.22 -7.45
N ASP A 64 -10.65 15.89 -8.56
CA ASP A 64 -10.84 17.34 -8.57
C ASP A 64 -12.12 17.71 -7.79
N LYS A 65 -11.96 18.55 -6.78
CA LYS A 65 -13.05 19.02 -5.89
C LYS A 65 -14.14 19.84 -6.60
N ASN A 66 -13.84 20.34 -7.81
CA ASN A 66 -14.74 21.20 -8.57
C ASN A 66 -15.66 20.42 -9.53
N LEU A 67 -15.52 19.09 -9.63
CA LEU A 67 -16.38 18.28 -10.48
C LEU A 67 -17.84 18.35 -10.05
N ASN A 68 -18.75 18.47 -11.00
CA ASN A 68 -20.16 18.22 -10.72
C ASN A 68 -20.45 16.72 -10.66
N GLU A 69 -21.67 16.35 -10.24
CA GLU A 69 -22.07 14.95 -10.06
C GLU A 69 -21.89 14.12 -11.33
N LYS A 70 -22.24 14.65 -12.50
CA LYS A 70 -22.08 13.97 -13.78
C LYS A 70 -20.61 13.73 -14.10
N GLN A 71 -19.77 14.75 -13.97
CA GLN A 71 -18.35 14.66 -14.21
C GLN A 71 -17.67 13.66 -13.26
N LEU A 72 -18.10 13.63 -11.98
CA LEU A 72 -17.59 12.68 -11.01
C LEU A 72 -17.97 11.22 -11.38
N ASN A 73 -19.19 10.98 -11.89
CA ASN A 73 -19.61 9.69 -12.42
C ASN A 73 -18.84 9.26 -13.69
N ASP A 74 -18.34 10.22 -14.46
CA ASP A 74 -17.56 9.95 -15.69
C ASP A 74 -16.05 9.95 -15.43
N SER A 75 -15.62 10.10 -14.18
CA SER A 75 -14.20 10.22 -13.78
C SER A 75 -13.44 8.88 -13.88
N THR A 76 -12.11 8.96 -13.85
CA THR A 76 -11.24 7.77 -13.87
C THR A 76 -11.52 6.83 -12.70
N ILE A 77 -11.74 7.39 -11.50
CA ILE A 77 -12.10 6.55 -10.34
C ILE A 77 -13.43 5.83 -10.58
N ALA A 78 -14.47 6.50 -11.09
CA ALA A 78 -15.76 5.87 -11.35
C ALA A 78 -15.62 4.70 -12.33
N LYS A 79 -14.86 4.88 -13.42
CA LYS A 79 -14.58 3.82 -14.40
C LYS A 79 -13.81 2.66 -13.76
N SER A 80 -12.81 2.96 -12.96
CA SER A 80 -12.01 1.95 -12.29
C SER A 80 -12.83 1.11 -11.31
N LEU A 81 -13.70 1.76 -10.51
CA LEU A 81 -14.58 1.05 -9.58
C LEU A 81 -15.57 0.14 -10.34
N ALA A 82 -16.17 0.64 -11.42
CA ALA A 82 -17.07 -0.17 -12.27
C ALA A 82 -16.36 -1.38 -12.91
N LEU A 83 -15.07 -1.23 -13.29
CA LEU A 83 -14.28 -2.35 -13.78
C LEU A 83 -14.00 -3.38 -12.70
N LEU A 84 -13.67 -2.97 -11.46
CA LEU A 84 -13.51 -3.89 -10.34
C LEU A 84 -14.80 -4.69 -10.06
N GLU A 85 -15.96 -4.03 -10.08
CA GLU A 85 -17.26 -4.69 -9.90
C GLU A 85 -17.55 -5.68 -11.03
N LYS A 86 -17.27 -5.30 -12.27
CA LYS A 86 -17.40 -6.17 -13.45
C LYS A 86 -16.52 -7.42 -13.34
N GLU A 87 -15.34 -7.30 -12.76
CA GLU A 87 -14.43 -8.42 -12.47
C GLU A 87 -14.85 -9.22 -11.23
N GLY A 88 -15.99 -8.95 -10.63
CA GLY A 88 -16.56 -9.70 -9.52
C GLY A 88 -16.06 -9.29 -8.14
N PHE A 89 -15.32 -8.20 -8.02
CA PHE A 89 -15.02 -7.64 -6.70
C PHE A 89 -16.29 -7.04 -6.08
N LYS A 90 -16.44 -7.25 -4.76
CA LYS A 90 -17.58 -6.76 -3.98
C LYS A 90 -17.16 -5.61 -3.08
N LEU A 91 -18.01 -4.61 -2.91
CA LEU A 91 -17.76 -3.49 -2.00
C LEU A 91 -18.06 -3.89 -0.54
N LEU A 92 -17.09 -3.63 0.34
CA LEU A 92 -17.23 -3.75 1.80
C LEU A 92 -16.69 -2.48 2.49
N GLY A 93 -17.59 -1.64 2.96
CA GLY A 93 -17.19 -0.34 3.51
C GLY A 93 -16.61 0.57 2.43
N PHE A 94 -15.31 0.80 2.45
CA PHE A 94 -14.57 1.56 1.43
C PHE A 94 -13.67 0.68 0.55
N ARG A 95 -13.63 -0.62 0.79
CA ARG A 95 -12.74 -1.59 0.15
C ARG A 95 -13.50 -2.46 -0.83
N TYR A 96 -12.85 -2.84 -1.89
CA TYR A 96 -13.31 -3.93 -2.77
C TYR A 96 -12.62 -5.23 -2.34
N TYR A 97 -13.33 -6.37 -2.44
CA TYR A 97 -12.76 -7.64 -2.01
C TYR A 97 -13.23 -8.81 -2.87
N LYS A 98 -12.43 -9.87 -2.87
CA LYS A 98 -12.77 -11.23 -3.32
C LYS A 98 -12.33 -12.24 -2.28
N GLU A 99 -13.03 -13.37 -2.24
CA GLU A 99 -12.73 -14.49 -1.36
C GLU A 99 -12.20 -15.65 -2.19
N ILE A 100 -11.02 -16.16 -1.80
CA ILE A 100 -10.25 -17.15 -2.53
C ILE A 100 -10.06 -18.35 -1.62
N HIS A 101 -10.27 -19.55 -2.13
CA HIS A 101 -9.98 -20.77 -1.38
C HIS A 101 -8.46 -20.94 -1.20
N TYR A 102 -8.03 -21.04 0.06
CA TYR A 102 -6.60 -21.02 0.41
C TYR A 102 -5.79 -22.18 -0.19
N GLU A 103 -6.39 -23.37 -0.35
CA GLU A 103 -5.69 -24.55 -0.88
C GLU A 103 -5.74 -24.62 -2.42
N THR A 104 -6.86 -24.24 -3.04
CA THR A 104 -7.04 -24.39 -4.49
C THR A 104 -6.72 -23.13 -5.28
N GLY A 105 -6.75 -21.96 -4.64
CA GLY A 105 -6.58 -20.66 -5.31
C GLY A 105 -7.78 -20.24 -6.18
N GLU A 106 -8.92 -20.93 -6.07
CA GLU A 106 -10.14 -20.64 -6.80
C GLU A 106 -10.98 -19.57 -6.08
N GLU A 107 -11.67 -18.74 -6.86
CA GLU A 107 -12.62 -17.76 -6.33
C GLU A 107 -13.83 -18.47 -5.73
N LEU A 108 -14.21 -18.07 -4.51
CA LEU A 108 -15.39 -18.62 -3.83
C LEU A 108 -16.66 -17.83 -4.15
N THR A 109 -17.72 -18.53 -4.47
CA THR A 109 -19.06 -17.94 -4.52
C THR A 109 -19.59 -17.65 -3.10
N PRO A 110 -20.60 -16.78 -2.94
CA PRO A 110 -21.19 -16.51 -1.63
C PRO A 110 -21.72 -17.74 -0.89
N GLU A 111 -22.17 -18.76 -1.63
CA GLU A 111 -22.65 -20.04 -1.09
C GLU A 111 -21.48 -20.88 -0.59
N GLU A 112 -20.40 -20.96 -1.33
CA GLU A 112 -19.19 -21.69 -0.96
C GLU A 112 -18.51 -21.06 0.25
N VAL A 113 -18.45 -19.73 0.35
CA VAL A 113 -17.90 -19.00 1.50
C VAL A 113 -18.62 -19.43 2.79
N LYS A 114 -19.95 -19.62 2.77
CA LYS A 114 -20.70 -20.03 3.95
C LYS A 114 -20.36 -21.45 4.43
N SER A 115 -19.94 -22.31 3.53
CA SER A 115 -19.61 -23.72 3.82
C SER A 115 -18.10 -23.96 3.99
N THR A 116 -17.25 -23.01 3.60
CA THR A 116 -15.81 -23.14 3.71
C THR A 116 -15.34 -22.67 5.09
N PRO A 117 -14.49 -23.42 5.80
CA PRO A 117 -13.88 -22.97 7.05
C PRO A 117 -13.10 -21.67 6.85
N THR A 118 -13.20 -20.74 7.78
CA THR A 118 -12.59 -19.39 7.65
C THR A 118 -11.08 -19.42 7.49
N TYR A 119 -10.38 -20.42 8.01
CA TYR A 119 -8.94 -20.59 7.82
C TYR A 119 -8.56 -21.05 6.40
N ASN A 120 -9.52 -21.53 5.61
CA ASN A 120 -9.37 -21.88 4.20
C ASN A 120 -9.83 -20.75 3.27
N ILE A 121 -10.14 -19.58 3.80
CA ILE A 121 -10.53 -18.40 3.01
C ILE A 121 -9.45 -17.34 3.10
N PHE A 122 -8.84 -17.02 1.97
CA PHE A 122 -8.02 -15.84 1.81
C PHE A 122 -8.86 -14.72 1.19
N THR A 123 -8.96 -13.58 1.88
CA THR A 123 -9.65 -12.41 1.34
C THR A 123 -8.64 -11.43 0.77
N ILE A 124 -8.69 -11.21 -0.54
CA ILE A 124 -7.91 -10.17 -1.20
C ILE A 124 -8.69 -8.85 -1.19
N TYR A 125 -8.02 -7.77 -0.83
CA TYR A 125 -8.60 -6.43 -0.80
C TYR A 125 -7.98 -5.51 -1.84
N VAL A 126 -8.82 -4.66 -2.44
CA VAL A 126 -8.40 -3.53 -3.27
C VAL A 126 -8.90 -2.25 -2.63
N ASP A 127 -7.99 -1.37 -2.29
CA ASP A 127 -8.27 -0.12 -1.59
C ASP A 127 -8.14 1.08 -2.54
N PRO A 128 -9.25 1.69 -2.98
CA PRO A 128 -9.21 2.96 -3.68
C PRO A 128 -8.91 4.10 -2.70
N ILE A 129 -7.78 4.77 -2.91
CA ILE A 129 -7.30 5.89 -2.09
C ILE A 129 -7.33 7.14 -2.94
N VAL A 130 -7.90 8.23 -2.43
CA VAL A 130 -7.99 9.50 -3.15
C VAL A 130 -7.02 10.53 -2.58
N ASP A 131 -6.57 11.47 -3.40
CA ASP A 131 -5.79 12.61 -2.95
C ASP A 131 -6.65 13.64 -2.21
N ASN A 132 -7.93 13.72 -2.58
CA ASN A 132 -8.90 14.64 -2.00
C ASN A 132 -10.28 14.00 -1.91
N VAL A 133 -10.96 14.20 -0.78
CA VAL A 133 -12.37 13.78 -0.61
C VAL A 133 -13.29 14.79 -1.27
N HIS A 134 -13.97 14.37 -2.33
CA HIS A 134 -14.96 15.19 -3.00
C HIS A 134 -16.27 15.26 -2.18
N PRO A 135 -16.94 16.42 -2.01
CA PRO A 135 -18.16 16.53 -1.22
C PRO A 135 -19.31 15.60 -1.65
N LEU A 136 -19.40 15.30 -2.95
CA LEU A 136 -20.40 14.39 -3.50
C LEU A 136 -19.96 12.92 -3.53
N PHE A 137 -18.74 12.59 -3.09
CA PHE A 137 -18.17 11.24 -3.25
C PHE A 137 -19.09 10.15 -2.67
N LYS A 138 -19.51 10.32 -1.41
CA LYS A 138 -20.40 9.36 -0.75
C LYS A 138 -21.77 9.25 -1.43
N LYS A 139 -22.29 10.35 -1.97
CA LYS A 139 -23.57 10.35 -2.71
C LYS A 139 -23.44 9.54 -4.00
N VAL A 140 -22.34 9.69 -4.72
CA VAL A 140 -22.11 9.08 -6.04
C VAL A 140 -21.72 7.61 -5.91
N PHE A 141 -20.80 7.29 -4.99
CA PHE A 141 -20.20 5.93 -4.90
C PHE A 141 -20.74 5.08 -3.74
N GLY A 142 -21.59 5.65 -2.87
CA GLY A 142 -22.20 4.92 -1.75
C GLY A 142 -21.29 4.74 -0.52
N PHE A 143 -20.03 5.14 -0.57
CA PHE A 143 -19.08 5.02 0.56
C PHE A 143 -18.21 6.27 0.72
N ALA A 144 -17.58 6.41 1.89
CA ALA A 144 -16.56 7.42 2.12
C ALA A 144 -15.17 6.85 1.77
N PRO A 145 -14.39 7.50 0.90
CA PRO A 145 -13.06 6.99 0.54
C PRO A 145 -12.05 7.17 1.67
N VAL A 146 -10.95 6.42 1.60
CA VAL A 146 -9.72 6.77 2.32
C VAL A 146 -9.00 7.85 1.54
N ASP A 147 -8.49 8.87 2.22
CA ASP A 147 -7.69 9.93 1.60
C ASP A 147 -6.24 9.91 2.09
N GLU A 148 -5.34 10.28 1.18
CA GLU A 148 -3.93 10.55 1.46
C GLU A 148 -3.53 11.82 0.71
N SER A 149 -3.44 12.92 1.41
CA SER A 149 -3.17 14.25 0.84
C SER A 149 -1.82 14.36 0.11
N LEU A 150 -0.82 13.53 0.45
CA LEU A 150 0.46 13.51 -0.25
C LEU A 150 0.33 13.05 -1.71
N LEU A 151 -0.76 12.37 -2.07
CA LEU A 151 -1.03 11.97 -3.45
C LEU A 151 -1.25 13.17 -4.37
N THR A 152 -1.72 14.30 -3.86
CA THR A 152 -1.80 15.54 -4.65
C THR A 152 -0.46 15.88 -5.28
N LEU A 153 0.66 15.73 -4.55
CA LEU A 153 2.00 15.94 -5.07
C LEU A 153 2.33 14.97 -6.22
N VAL A 154 1.91 13.71 -6.08
CA VAL A 154 2.17 12.65 -7.08
C VAL A 154 1.44 12.94 -8.38
N PHE A 155 0.22 13.45 -8.32
CA PHE A 155 -0.59 13.76 -9.50
C PHE A 155 -0.19 15.07 -10.16
N GLU A 156 0.15 16.10 -9.39
CA GLU A 156 0.45 17.43 -9.90
C GLU A 156 1.87 17.58 -10.46
N ASP A 157 2.87 16.89 -9.89
CA ASP A 157 4.27 17.10 -10.26
C ASP A 157 5.04 15.77 -10.47
N LYS A 158 5.58 15.62 -11.68
CA LYS A 158 6.39 14.44 -12.08
C LYS A 158 7.58 14.13 -11.17
N LYS A 159 8.14 15.15 -10.51
CA LYS A 159 9.28 14.94 -9.60
C LYS A 159 8.91 14.10 -8.36
N HIS A 160 7.62 13.96 -8.05
CA HIS A 160 7.10 13.23 -6.90
C HIS A 160 6.62 11.82 -7.25
N ARG A 161 6.81 11.37 -8.48
CA ARG A 161 6.49 10.00 -8.91
C ARG A 161 7.57 9.40 -9.78
N MET A 162 7.63 8.10 -9.75
CA MET A 162 8.33 7.28 -10.73
C MET A 162 7.32 6.83 -11.78
N GLU A 163 7.71 6.84 -13.04
CA GLU A 163 6.90 6.35 -14.17
C GLU A 163 7.56 5.06 -14.68
N LEU A 164 6.93 3.93 -14.43
CA LEU A 164 7.46 2.60 -14.74
C LEU A 164 6.53 1.88 -15.72
N LYS A 165 7.12 1.11 -16.63
CA LYS A 165 6.35 0.16 -17.46
C LYS A 165 6.40 -1.21 -16.82
N GLU A 166 5.31 -1.58 -16.17
CA GLU A 166 5.11 -2.89 -15.58
C GLU A 166 3.83 -3.52 -16.13
N PHE A 167 3.81 -4.82 -16.32
CA PHE A 167 2.66 -5.56 -16.87
C PHE A 167 2.14 -4.98 -18.20
N ASN A 168 3.04 -4.42 -19.04
CA ASN A 168 2.72 -3.69 -20.27
C ASN A 168 1.85 -2.43 -20.07
N LYS A 169 1.80 -1.89 -18.87
CA LYS A 169 1.06 -0.67 -18.50
C LYS A 169 1.99 0.37 -17.90
N LEU A 170 1.59 1.64 -18.05
CA LEU A 170 2.27 2.76 -17.40
C LEU A 170 1.78 2.87 -15.95
N LEU A 171 2.67 2.58 -15.01
CA LEU A 171 2.41 2.78 -13.59
C LEU A 171 3.04 4.08 -13.11
N TRP A 172 2.30 4.81 -12.30
CA TRP A 172 2.82 5.87 -11.44
C TRP A 172 3.00 5.32 -10.04
N ILE A 173 4.20 5.44 -9.52
CA ILE A 173 4.53 5.04 -8.15
C ILE A 173 5.07 6.29 -7.45
N PRO A 174 4.55 6.66 -6.26
CA PRO A 174 5.12 7.74 -5.48
C PRO A 174 6.61 7.55 -5.26
N THR A 175 7.38 8.62 -5.22
CA THR A 175 8.81 8.52 -4.90
C THR A 175 9.04 7.88 -3.53
N PRO A 176 10.22 7.29 -3.28
CA PRO A 176 10.52 6.62 -2.01
C PRO A 176 10.24 7.48 -0.78
N GLU A 177 10.47 8.79 -0.85
CA GLU A 177 10.22 9.74 0.24
C GLU A 177 8.74 9.88 0.55
N ILE A 178 7.89 9.91 -0.48
CA ILE A 178 6.43 9.97 -0.31
C ILE A 178 5.91 8.64 0.23
N LEU A 179 6.36 7.51 -0.32
CA LEU A 179 6.01 6.19 0.20
C LEU A 179 6.41 6.06 1.68
N LEU A 180 7.62 6.48 2.04
CA LEU A 180 8.07 6.49 3.42
C LEU A 180 7.22 7.40 4.30
N ALA A 181 6.89 8.61 3.83
CA ALA A 181 6.05 9.56 4.56
C ALA A 181 4.65 8.98 4.85
N THR A 182 4.04 8.27 3.90
CA THR A 182 2.75 7.60 4.12
C THR A 182 2.86 6.50 5.19
N LYS A 183 3.95 5.71 5.19
CA LYS A 183 4.21 4.69 6.22
C LYS A 183 4.40 5.31 7.60
N ILE A 184 5.23 6.34 7.72
CA ILE A 184 5.46 7.09 8.96
C ILE A 184 4.15 7.66 9.54
N LYS A 185 3.27 8.20 8.69
CA LYS A 185 1.95 8.73 9.10
C LYS A 185 0.99 7.62 9.54
N SER A 186 1.09 6.43 8.98
CA SER A 186 0.17 5.32 9.27
C SER A 186 0.52 4.55 10.54
N ILE A 187 1.80 4.35 10.85
CA ILE A 187 2.29 3.55 11.99
C ILE A 187 1.58 3.92 13.31
N PRO A 188 1.47 5.20 13.73
CA PRO A 188 0.85 5.54 15.01
C PRO A 188 -0.61 5.09 15.15
N ASN A 189 -1.31 4.89 14.03
CA ASN A 189 -2.72 4.54 14.00
C ASN A 189 -2.97 3.04 13.77
N ARG A 190 -1.91 2.24 13.62
CA ARG A 190 -2.05 0.78 13.43
C ARG A 190 -2.48 0.10 14.71
N THR A 191 -3.56 -0.68 14.62
CA THR A 191 -4.09 -1.49 15.72
C THR A 191 -3.72 -2.97 15.60
N ARG A 192 -3.29 -3.42 14.41
CA ARG A 192 -2.87 -4.80 14.15
C ARG A 192 -1.36 -4.86 14.08
N ASP A 193 -0.74 -5.69 14.89
CA ASP A 193 0.71 -5.91 14.93
C ASP A 193 1.28 -6.27 13.56
N GLU A 194 0.62 -7.15 12.82
CA GLU A 194 1.05 -7.56 11.48
C GLU A 194 1.25 -6.37 10.52
N LYS A 195 0.27 -5.45 10.47
CA LYS A 195 0.36 -4.24 9.64
C LYS A 195 1.40 -3.26 10.16
N LEU A 196 1.55 -3.18 11.48
CA LEU A 196 2.56 -2.35 12.12
C LEU A 196 3.98 -2.85 11.81
N VAL A 197 4.23 -4.15 11.97
CA VAL A 197 5.50 -4.79 11.60
C VAL A 197 5.80 -4.58 10.11
N LYS A 198 4.80 -4.77 9.23
CA LYS A 198 4.98 -4.53 7.78
C LYS A 198 5.36 -3.08 7.48
N ASP A 199 4.72 -2.09 8.11
CA ASP A 199 5.06 -0.68 7.90
C ASP A 199 6.45 -0.32 8.45
N ILE A 200 6.92 -0.97 9.53
CA ILE A 200 8.30 -0.85 10.02
C ILE A 200 9.29 -1.44 9.00
N CYS A 201 9.01 -2.63 8.47
CA CYS A 201 9.81 -3.26 7.42
C CYS A 201 9.87 -2.35 6.17
N ASP A 202 8.72 -1.84 5.72
CA ASP A 202 8.63 -0.94 4.56
C ASP A 202 9.45 0.34 4.77
N ALA A 203 9.37 0.94 5.96
CA ALA A 203 10.15 2.14 6.28
C ALA A 203 11.66 1.88 6.25
N TYR A 204 12.10 0.73 6.75
CA TYR A 204 13.50 0.33 6.71
C TYR A 204 13.98 0.14 5.27
N VAL A 205 13.28 -0.66 4.46
CA VAL A 205 13.74 -0.98 3.10
C VAL A 205 13.67 0.23 2.16
N LEU A 206 12.69 1.11 2.31
CA LEU A 206 12.65 2.38 1.59
C LEU A 206 13.87 3.25 1.90
N SER A 207 14.37 3.20 3.13
CA SER A 207 15.52 3.98 3.57
C SER A 207 16.86 3.48 2.99
N TRP A 208 16.96 2.17 2.69
CA TRP A 208 18.24 1.56 2.30
C TRP A 208 18.25 0.95 0.90
N TYR A 209 17.11 0.51 0.39
CA TYR A 209 17.04 -0.25 -0.87
C TYR A 209 16.30 0.48 -2.01
N SER A 210 15.86 1.72 -1.78
CA SER A 210 15.17 2.52 -2.80
C SER A 210 16.10 3.09 -3.89
N GLY A 211 17.41 2.94 -3.73
CA GLY A 211 18.41 3.52 -4.62
C GLY A 211 18.72 5.00 -4.36
N LYS A 212 18.12 5.60 -3.33
CA LYS A 212 18.39 6.96 -2.89
C LYS A 212 19.31 6.99 -1.67
N ASP A 213 20.02 8.09 -1.49
CA ASP A 213 20.82 8.32 -0.30
C ASP A 213 19.94 8.49 0.94
N PHE A 214 20.34 7.87 2.06
CA PHE A 214 19.59 7.92 3.33
C PHE A 214 19.37 9.36 3.82
N GLN A 215 20.37 10.22 3.65
CA GLN A 215 20.27 11.61 4.11
C GLN A 215 19.33 12.43 3.23
N GLU A 216 19.27 12.15 1.92
CA GLU A 216 18.30 12.77 1.01
C GLU A 216 16.87 12.40 1.45
N ILE A 217 16.59 11.10 1.66
CA ILE A 217 15.30 10.61 2.12
C ILE A 217 14.91 11.26 3.44
N LYS A 218 15.82 11.28 4.42
CA LYS A 218 15.60 11.90 5.73
C LYS A 218 15.27 13.39 5.64
N ASN A 219 15.99 14.13 4.79
CA ASN A 219 15.75 15.57 4.59
C ASN A 219 14.41 15.83 3.90
N ALA A 220 14.04 15.02 2.91
CA ALA A 220 12.74 15.10 2.25
C ALA A 220 11.59 14.80 3.22
N LEU A 221 11.75 13.80 4.09
CA LEU A 221 10.75 13.41 5.08
C LEU A 221 10.36 14.57 6.02
N LYS A 222 11.31 15.42 6.41
CA LYS A 222 11.06 16.61 7.25
C LYS A 222 10.09 17.61 6.62
N ASN A 223 10.00 17.63 5.29
CA ASN A 223 9.08 18.51 4.57
C ASN A 223 7.72 17.84 4.28
N LEU A 224 7.65 16.52 4.35
CA LEU A 224 6.46 15.72 4.02
C LEU A 224 5.66 15.31 5.25
N VAL A 225 6.30 15.25 6.43
CA VAL A 225 5.69 14.79 7.67
C VAL A 225 5.81 15.87 8.74
N THR A 226 4.71 16.15 9.44
CA THR A 226 4.69 17.15 10.50
C THR A 226 5.48 16.67 11.74
N SER A 227 6.03 17.61 12.51
CA SER A 227 6.70 17.30 13.79
C SER A 227 5.78 16.54 14.75
N ILE A 228 4.48 16.84 14.73
CA ILE A 228 3.49 16.13 15.54
C ILE A 228 3.39 14.65 15.13
N SER A 229 3.40 14.35 13.83
CA SER A 229 3.36 12.95 13.35
C SER A 229 4.63 12.20 13.71
N LEU A 230 5.80 12.84 13.62
CA LEU A 230 7.07 12.25 14.02
C LEU A 230 7.09 11.97 15.55
N GLU A 231 6.57 12.88 16.36
CA GLU A 231 6.48 12.67 17.80
C GLU A 231 5.50 11.54 18.18
N LYS A 232 4.36 11.47 17.54
CA LYS A 232 3.43 10.33 17.70
C LYS A 232 4.11 9.01 17.37
N LEU A 233 4.92 8.97 16.31
CA LEU A 233 5.67 7.78 15.94
C LEU A 233 6.72 7.42 17.00
N ARG A 234 7.48 8.39 17.53
CA ARG A 234 8.44 8.16 18.63
C ARG A 234 7.77 7.53 19.83
N ILE A 235 6.63 8.09 20.25
CA ILE A 235 5.85 7.58 21.38
C ILE A 235 5.35 6.17 21.08
N ARG A 236 4.84 5.90 19.88
CA ARG A 236 4.28 4.60 19.48
C ARG A 236 5.34 3.50 19.45
N LEU A 237 6.58 3.82 19.09
CA LEU A 237 7.67 2.84 18.97
C LEU A 237 8.58 2.80 20.22
N LYS A 238 8.29 3.62 21.22
CA LYS A 238 9.00 3.57 22.48
C LYS A 238 8.71 2.25 23.17
N ASP A 239 9.76 1.57 23.61
CA ASP A 239 9.65 0.30 24.36
C ASP A 239 9.00 -0.89 23.57
N GLU A 240 8.94 -0.82 22.24
CA GLU A 240 8.33 -1.83 21.33
C GLU A 240 9.36 -2.81 20.76
N GLU A 241 10.22 -3.38 21.63
CA GLU A 241 11.28 -4.33 21.22
C GLU A 241 10.70 -5.55 20.47
N GLU A 242 9.55 -6.06 20.89
CA GLU A 242 8.90 -7.21 20.27
C GLU A 242 8.54 -6.96 18.79
N LEU A 243 8.15 -5.74 18.43
CA LEU A 243 7.84 -5.40 17.04
C LEU A 243 9.08 -5.42 16.15
N PHE A 244 10.22 -4.94 16.66
CA PHE A 244 11.50 -5.00 15.93
C PHE A 244 12.00 -6.44 15.80
N GLN A 245 11.79 -7.29 16.82
CA GLN A 245 12.10 -8.72 16.72
C GLN A 245 11.19 -9.43 15.70
N LYS A 246 9.91 -9.08 15.61
CA LYS A 246 9.02 -9.57 14.55
C LYS A 246 9.48 -9.10 13.16
N ALA A 247 9.96 -7.87 13.03
CA ALA A 247 10.51 -7.35 11.78
C ALA A 247 11.81 -8.07 11.39
N GLU A 248 12.71 -8.36 12.33
CA GLU A 248 13.89 -9.20 12.11
C GLU A 248 13.50 -10.58 11.57
N ASN A 249 12.55 -11.25 12.23
CA ASN A 249 12.07 -12.58 11.79
C ASN A 249 11.49 -12.54 10.37
N ALA A 250 10.86 -11.44 9.96
CA ALA A 250 10.29 -11.26 8.64
C ALA A 250 11.36 -10.97 7.57
N MET A 251 12.34 -10.12 7.90
CA MET A 251 13.34 -9.62 6.93
C MET A 251 14.71 -10.30 7.02
N GLY A 252 15.02 -11.03 8.11
CA GLY A 252 16.36 -11.57 8.37
C GLY A 252 17.42 -10.48 8.60
N ILE A 253 17.01 -9.29 8.98
CA ILE A 253 17.88 -8.15 9.29
C ILE A 253 17.76 -7.88 10.79
N GLU A 254 18.88 -7.72 11.49
CA GLU A 254 18.92 -7.54 12.94
C GLU A 254 17.97 -6.44 13.44
N ALA A 255 17.20 -6.75 14.48
CA ALA A 255 16.21 -5.85 15.10
C ALA A 255 16.81 -4.50 15.48
N GLU A 256 18.03 -4.51 16.04
CA GLU A 256 18.74 -3.29 16.45
C GLU A 256 19.10 -2.40 15.24
N THR A 257 19.47 -3.01 14.11
CA THR A 257 19.74 -2.29 12.86
C THR A 257 18.48 -1.60 12.32
N ILE A 258 17.34 -2.31 12.33
CA ILE A 258 16.04 -1.76 11.94
C ILE A 258 15.65 -0.62 12.85
N LYS A 259 15.70 -0.85 14.16
CA LYS A 259 15.36 0.14 15.20
C LYS A 259 16.20 1.41 15.07
N ASN A 260 17.52 1.28 14.95
CA ASN A 260 18.43 2.41 14.79
C ASN A 260 18.15 3.21 13.52
N THR A 261 17.80 2.55 12.42
CA THR A 261 17.39 3.22 11.19
C THR A 261 16.14 4.07 11.42
N ILE A 262 15.08 3.48 11.99
CA ILE A 262 13.83 4.22 12.25
C ILE A 262 14.08 5.40 13.22
N ILE A 263 14.84 5.19 14.31
CA ILE A 263 15.19 6.28 15.24
C ILE A 263 15.96 7.39 14.53
N ASN A 264 16.89 7.04 13.63
CA ASN A 264 17.65 8.03 12.89
C ASN A 264 16.84 8.84 11.89
N LEU A 265 15.80 8.25 11.27
CA LEU A 265 14.85 8.99 10.45
C LEU A 265 14.08 10.05 11.24
N LEU A 266 13.88 9.84 12.55
CA LEU A 266 13.09 10.71 13.42
C LEU A 266 13.91 11.85 14.07
N LYS A 267 15.22 11.87 13.91
CA LYS A 267 16.12 12.96 14.37
C LYS A 267 16.24 14.06 13.32
#